data_084e2e380f30ffa4809d6996b57e2b63
#
_entry.id   084e2e380f30ffa4809d6996b57e2b63
#
_cell.length_a   1.000
_cell.length_b   1.000
_cell.length_c   1.000
_cell.angle_alpha   90.00
_cell.angle_beta   90.00
_cell.angle_gamma   90.00
#
_symmetry.space_group_name_H-M   'P 1'
#
loop_
_entity.id
_entity.type
_entity.pdbx_description
1 polymer ?
#
loop_
_entity_poly.entity_id
_entity_poly.type
_entity_poly.pdbx_seq_one_letter_code
_entity_poly.pdbx_strand_id
1 'polypeptide(L)'
;MIAYLFWHCAYPTSTVEQYEEALMRFQQRLGQQQPPGFGGSASFRVAALPWLGNRPGYEDWCLLDGSWALDPLNAFAVAGPVMSAHDAAAAQMEEGHGGLYALVWGEPVLSERSTAVWLTRPRGIEWRPVLEALRQQLPQTTLWRRQMVLGPGTEFALIVPPGLNVAAPPGWSSLAIERVRVDAR
;
A
#
# COMPACT_ATOMS: atom_id res chain seq x y z
N MET A 1 -4.71 -8.09 11.70
CA MET A 1 -4.97 -7.20 10.56
C MET A 1 -3.89 -7.39 9.51
N ILE A 2 -4.27 -7.34 8.23
CA ILE A 2 -3.37 -7.32 7.09
C ILE A 2 -3.69 -6.14 6.19
N ALA A 3 -2.75 -5.76 5.32
CA ALA A 3 -2.98 -4.88 4.20
C ALA A 3 -2.70 -5.64 2.89
N TYR A 4 -3.66 -5.63 1.98
CA TYR A 4 -3.43 -5.97 0.60
C TYR A 4 -3.00 -4.68 -0.12
N LEU A 5 -1.77 -4.70 -0.61
CA LEU A 5 -1.19 -3.61 -1.37
C LEU A 5 -1.23 -3.97 -2.86
N PHE A 6 -1.53 -2.96 -3.67
CA PHE A 6 -1.48 -3.13 -5.11
C PHE A 6 -0.78 -1.92 -5.73
N TRP A 7 0.39 -2.17 -6.33
CA TRP A 7 1.17 -1.15 -7.04
C TRP A 7 0.88 -1.25 -8.52
N HIS A 8 0.61 -0.10 -9.14
CA HIS A 8 0.22 -0.08 -10.53
C HIS A 8 0.56 1.24 -11.22
N CYS A 9 0.58 1.23 -12.55
CA CYS A 9 0.69 2.43 -13.37
C CYS A 9 -0.34 2.41 -14.49
N ALA A 10 -0.76 3.60 -14.91
CA ALA A 10 -1.68 3.78 -16.02
C ALA A 10 -0.97 3.58 -17.36
N TYR A 11 -1.75 3.23 -18.40
CA TYR A 11 -1.26 3.35 -19.77
C TYR A 11 -0.83 4.79 -20.08
N PRO A 12 0.22 4.99 -20.91
CA PRO A 12 0.65 6.34 -21.34
C PRO A 12 -0.43 7.12 -22.10
N THR A 13 -1.45 6.43 -22.60
CA THR A 13 -2.60 7.03 -23.30
C THR A 13 -3.69 7.54 -22.37
N SER A 14 -3.69 7.14 -21.09
CA SER A 14 -4.63 7.63 -20.08
C SER A 14 -4.11 8.94 -19.49
N THR A 15 -5.00 9.92 -19.31
CA THR A 15 -4.60 11.10 -18.54
C THR A 15 -4.62 10.81 -17.03
N VAL A 16 -3.82 11.55 -16.27
CA VAL A 16 -3.77 11.44 -14.81
C VAL A 16 -5.16 11.63 -14.21
N GLU A 17 -5.89 12.66 -14.67
CA GLU A 17 -7.21 13.01 -14.17
C GLU A 17 -8.23 11.90 -14.41
N GLN A 18 -8.25 11.30 -15.60
CA GLN A 18 -9.17 10.20 -15.95
C GLN A 18 -8.89 8.96 -15.11
N TYR A 19 -7.61 8.64 -14.94
CA TYR A 19 -7.23 7.46 -14.16
C TYR A 19 -7.54 7.64 -12.69
N GLU A 20 -7.21 8.79 -12.11
CA GLU A 20 -7.49 9.08 -10.71
C GLU A 20 -8.99 9.16 -10.42
N GLU A 21 -9.79 9.70 -11.34
CA GLU A 21 -11.26 9.66 -11.21
C GLU A 21 -11.78 8.22 -11.15
N ALA A 22 -11.24 7.33 -11.98
CA ALA A 22 -11.61 5.91 -11.96
C ALA A 22 -11.19 5.23 -10.64
N LEU A 23 -9.97 5.50 -10.14
CA LEU A 23 -9.49 5.01 -8.84
C LEU A 23 -10.36 5.52 -7.69
N MET A 24 -10.64 6.83 -7.63
CA MET A 24 -11.50 7.41 -6.58
C MET A 24 -12.90 6.78 -6.59
N ARG A 25 -13.48 6.57 -7.77
CA ARG A 25 -14.80 5.92 -7.92
C ARG A 25 -14.76 4.48 -7.41
N PHE A 26 -13.70 3.74 -7.72
CA PHE A 26 -13.49 2.39 -7.21
C PHE A 26 -13.38 2.37 -5.69
N GLN A 27 -12.52 3.20 -5.10
CA GLN A 27 -12.32 3.28 -3.65
C GLN A 27 -13.63 3.69 -2.93
N GLN A 28 -14.35 4.67 -3.47
CA GLN A 28 -15.63 5.10 -2.91
C GLN A 28 -16.68 3.97 -2.93
N ARG A 29 -16.79 3.25 -4.04
CA ARG A 29 -17.73 2.13 -4.16
C ARG A 29 -17.38 1.01 -3.21
N LEU A 30 -16.10 0.66 -3.10
CA LEU A 30 -15.61 -0.35 -2.16
C LEU A 30 -15.93 0.03 -0.71
N GLY A 31 -15.68 1.28 -0.32
CA GLY A 31 -16.00 1.82 0.99
C GLY A 31 -17.50 1.83 1.30
N GLN A 32 -18.37 2.05 0.30
CA GLN A 32 -19.83 1.99 0.46
C GLN A 32 -20.34 0.55 0.64
N GLN A 33 -19.74 -0.40 -0.04
CA GLN A 33 -20.20 -1.80 -0.02
C GLN A 33 -19.66 -2.59 1.17
N GLN A 34 -18.52 -2.19 1.72
CA GLN A 34 -17.88 -2.79 2.90
C GLN A 34 -17.89 -4.33 2.90
N PRO A 35 -17.09 -4.97 2.05
CA PRO A 35 -16.99 -6.44 2.07
C PRO A 35 -16.69 -6.97 3.48
N PRO A 36 -17.10 -8.18 3.83
CA PRO A 36 -16.79 -8.79 5.12
C PRO A 36 -15.29 -8.74 5.44
N GLY A 37 -14.94 -8.21 6.62
CA GLY A 37 -13.56 -8.02 7.06
C GLY A 37 -12.81 -6.84 6.44
N PHE A 38 -13.50 -5.97 5.72
CA PHE A 38 -12.92 -4.75 5.13
C PHE A 38 -12.82 -3.64 6.17
N GLY A 39 -11.62 -3.10 6.39
CA GLY A 39 -11.33 -2.03 7.34
C GLY A 39 -11.15 -0.65 6.70
N GLY A 40 -11.12 -0.58 5.37
CA GLY A 40 -10.93 0.66 4.62
C GLY A 40 -9.92 0.53 3.49
N SER A 41 -9.91 1.50 2.57
CA SER A 41 -8.93 1.53 1.49
C SER A 41 -8.63 2.95 1.03
N ALA A 42 -7.48 3.12 0.36
CA ALA A 42 -7.08 4.35 -0.29
C ALA A 42 -6.07 4.08 -1.41
N SER A 43 -6.09 4.93 -2.43
CA SER A 43 -5.07 5.00 -3.48
C SER A 43 -4.14 6.19 -3.24
N PHE A 44 -2.85 5.97 -3.39
CA PHE A 44 -1.81 6.99 -3.23
C PHE A 44 -1.01 7.16 -4.52
N ARG A 45 -0.76 8.41 -4.92
CA ARG A 45 0.27 8.72 -5.93
C ARG A 45 1.64 8.51 -5.32
N VAL A 46 2.54 7.92 -6.09
CA VAL A 46 3.94 7.71 -5.75
C VAL A 46 4.84 8.12 -6.92
N ALA A 47 5.99 8.72 -6.61
CA ALA A 47 6.87 9.28 -7.64
C ALA A 47 7.51 8.18 -8.50
N ALA A 48 8.11 7.18 -7.86
CA ALA A 48 8.75 6.06 -8.55
C ALA A 48 8.89 4.87 -7.61
N LEU A 49 8.62 3.68 -8.14
CA LEU A 49 8.80 2.42 -7.43
C LEU A 49 9.71 1.49 -8.23
N PRO A 50 10.74 0.89 -7.61
CA PRO A 50 11.65 -0.03 -8.32
C PRO A 50 10.92 -1.21 -8.95
N TRP A 51 9.87 -1.73 -8.31
CA TRP A 51 9.06 -2.84 -8.80
C TRP A 51 8.00 -2.44 -9.84
N LEU A 52 7.96 -1.17 -10.23
CA LEU A 52 7.25 -0.65 -11.41
C LEU A 52 8.25 -0.06 -12.43
N GLY A 53 9.48 -0.60 -12.50
CA GLY A 53 10.50 -0.11 -13.43
C GLY A 53 10.97 1.31 -13.15
N ASN A 54 10.93 1.78 -11.90
CA ASN A 54 11.22 3.15 -11.47
C ASN A 54 10.32 4.22 -12.14
N ARG A 55 9.10 3.84 -12.48
CA ARG A 55 8.09 4.77 -13.05
C ARG A 55 7.22 5.37 -11.95
N PRO A 56 6.68 6.59 -12.18
CA PRO A 56 5.58 7.09 -11.37
C PRO A 56 4.38 6.14 -11.45
N GLY A 57 3.66 6.03 -10.35
CA GLY A 57 2.51 5.13 -10.29
C GLY A 57 1.64 5.38 -9.07
N TYR A 58 0.93 4.36 -8.71
CA TYR A 58 -0.01 4.37 -7.60
C TYR A 58 0.21 3.18 -6.69
N GLU A 59 -0.18 3.36 -5.44
CA GLU A 59 -0.14 2.35 -4.40
C GLU A 59 -1.50 2.31 -3.72
N ASP A 60 -2.27 1.25 -3.99
CA ASP A 60 -3.54 1.00 -3.32
C ASP A 60 -3.30 0.21 -2.03
N TRP A 61 -3.96 0.62 -0.97
CA TRP A 61 -4.00 -0.06 0.30
C TRP A 61 -5.42 -0.49 0.62
N CYS A 62 -5.64 -1.79 0.82
CA CYS A 62 -6.88 -2.33 1.37
C CYS A 62 -6.57 -2.95 2.73
N LEU A 63 -7.13 -2.38 3.79
CA LEU A 63 -7.00 -2.88 5.15
C LEU A 63 -8.03 -3.97 5.39
N LEU A 64 -7.58 -5.12 5.89
CA LEU A 64 -8.42 -6.30 6.10
C LEU A 64 -8.17 -6.90 7.48
N ASP A 65 -9.20 -7.46 8.10
CA ASP A 65 -9.10 -8.11 9.42
C ASP A 65 -8.16 -9.31 9.42
N GLY A 66 -8.05 -10.00 8.29
CA GLY A 66 -7.17 -11.14 8.10
C GLY A 66 -7.18 -11.63 6.67
N SER A 67 -6.37 -12.64 6.37
CA SER A 67 -6.27 -13.21 5.01
C SER A 67 -7.59 -13.84 4.52
N TRP A 68 -8.47 -14.26 5.42
CA TRP A 68 -9.80 -14.76 5.07
C TRP A 68 -10.66 -13.70 4.35
N ALA A 69 -10.40 -12.41 4.59
CA ALA A 69 -11.14 -11.31 3.97
C ALA A 69 -10.74 -11.02 2.52
N LEU A 70 -9.69 -11.69 2.01
CA LEU A 70 -9.28 -11.55 0.59
C LEU A 70 -10.35 -12.12 -0.36
N ASP A 71 -10.95 -13.27 -0.04
CA ASP A 71 -12.00 -13.85 -0.88
C ASP A 71 -13.23 -12.96 -0.98
N PRO A 72 -13.81 -12.44 0.13
CA PRO A 72 -14.88 -11.43 0.06
C PRO A 72 -14.47 -10.18 -0.71
N LEU A 73 -13.26 -9.62 -0.46
CA LEU A 73 -12.78 -8.45 -1.18
C LEU A 73 -12.76 -8.71 -2.70
N ASN A 74 -12.17 -9.83 -3.12
CA ASN A 74 -12.10 -10.22 -4.51
C ASN A 74 -13.50 -10.40 -5.13
N ALA A 75 -14.39 -11.12 -4.44
CA ALA A 75 -15.75 -11.35 -4.92
C ALA A 75 -16.53 -10.05 -5.12
N PHE A 76 -16.40 -9.08 -4.21
CA PHE A 76 -17.05 -7.77 -4.35
C PHE A 76 -16.42 -6.92 -5.46
N ALA A 77 -15.10 -6.93 -5.59
CA ALA A 77 -14.38 -6.11 -6.56
C ALA A 77 -14.59 -6.61 -8.00
N VAL A 78 -14.37 -7.93 -8.26
CA VAL A 78 -14.27 -8.45 -9.64
C VAL A 78 -15.51 -9.16 -10.15
N ALA A 79 -16.48 -9.48 -9.30
CA ALA A 79 -17.71 -10.21 -9.70
C ALA A 79 -18.98 -9.70 -9.02
N GLY A 80 -18.87 -8.67 -8.20
CA GLY A 80 -19.96 -8.17 -7.36
C GLY A 80 -20.35 -6.71 -7.64
N PRO A 81 -20.88 -6.02 -6.62
CA PRO A 81 -21.46 -4.68 -6.78
C PRO A 81 -20.42 -3.59 -7.11
N VAL A 82 -19.13 -3.87 -7.00
CA VAL A 82 -18.04 -2.93 -7.29
C VAL A 82 -17.41 -3.19 -8.66
N MET A 83 -17.71 -4.32 -9.31
CA MET A 83 -17.09 -4.78 -10.57
C MET A 83 -16.99 -3.70 -11.66
N SER A 84 -18.04 -2.96 -11.93
CA SER A 84 -18.02 -1.93 -12.98
C SER A 84 -17.02 -0.80 -12.70
N ALA A 85 -16.84 -0.42 -11.43
CA ALA A 85 -15.88 0.60 -11.05
C ALA A 85 -14.45 0.04 -11.05
N HIS A 86 -14.27 -1.23 -10.63
CA HIS A 86 -13.01 -1.96 -10.74
C HIS A 86 -12.56 -2.05 -12.21
N ASP A 87 -13.43 -2.51 -13.10
CA ASP A 87 -13.12 -2.71 -14.52
C ASP A 87 -12.77 -1.40 -15.23
N ALA A 88 -13.45 -0.30 -14.84
CA ALA A 88 -13.15 1.03 -15.37
C ALA A 88 -11.73 1.52 -14.99
N ALA A 89 -11.25 1.19 -13.79
CA ALA A 89 -9.88 1.48 -13.38
C ALA A 89 -8.89 0.50 -14.05
N ALA A 90 -9.20 -0.80 -14.03
CA ALA A 90 -8.37 -1.85 -14.61
C ALA A 90 -8.14 -1.66 -16.12
N ALA A 91 -9.14 -1.19 -16.86
CA ALA A 91 -9.03 -0.92 -18.30
C ALA A 91 -8.01 0.19 -18.65
N GLN A 92 -7.63 1.01 -17.68
CA GLN A 92 -6.65 2.08 -17.85
C GLN A 92 -5.26 1.72 -17.28
N MET A 93 -5.13 0.56 -16.65
CA MET A 93 -3.91 0.08 -16.03
C MET A 93 -3.05 -0.69 -17.03
N GLU A 94 -1.77 -0.32 -17.13
CA GLU A 94 -0.78 -1.00 -17.98
C GLU A 94 -0.14 -2.19 -17.25
N GLU A 95 0.23 -1.97 -15.98
CA GLU A 95 0.97 -2.94 -15.18
C GLU A 95 0.53 -2.85 -13.71
N GLY A 96 0.47 -3.99 -13.03
CA GLY A 96 0.15 -4.04 -11.62
C GLY A 96 0.73 -5.25 -10.90
N HIS A 97 1.13 -5.04 -9.64
CA HIS A 97 1.69 -6.07 -8.77
C HIS A 97 1.04 -6.03 -7.39
N GLY A 98 0.58 -7.16 -6.91
CA GLY A 98 0.03 -7.30 -5.56
C GLY A 98 1.08 -7.63 -4.51
N GLY A 99 0.82 -7.23 -3.27
CA GLY A 99 1.60 -7.59 -2.09
C GLY A 99 0.72 -7.76 -0.86
N LEU A 100 1.11 -8.65 0.05
CA LEU A 100 0.38 -8.88 1.29
C LEU A 100 1.26 -8.62 2.50
N TYR A 101 0.80 -7.75 3.39
CA TYR A 101 1.54 -7.30 4.56
C TYR A 101 0.72 -7.47 5.84
N ALA A 102 1.35 -7.99 6.89
CA ALA A 102 0.76 -8.07 8.22
C ALA A 102 1.17 -6.86 9.06
N LEU A 103 0.24 -6.31 9.82
CA LEU A 103 0.53 -5.26 10.80
C LEU A 103 1.42 -5.82 11.91
N VAL A 104 2.52 -5.15 12.20
CA VAL A 104 3.46 -5.49 13.29
C VAL A 104 3.22 -4.60 14.50
N TRP A 105 3.09 -3.27 14.30
CA TRP A 105 2.68 -2.30 15.32
C TRP A 105 2.09 -1.04 14.71
N GLY A 106 1.52 -0.19 15.57
CA GLY A 106 0.94 1.11 15.21
C GLY A 106 -0.50 1.01 14.77
N GLU A 107 -1.07 2.19 14.48
CA GLU A 107 -2.44 2.31 13.98
C GLU A 107 -2.43 2.36 12.45
N PRO A 108 -3.25 1.56 11.77
CA PRO A 108 -3.30 1.52 10.31
C PRO A 108 -4.07 2.72 9.73
N VAL A 109 -3.44 3.89 9.75
CA VAL A 109 -4.06 5.12 9.25
C VAL A 109 -3.71 5.34 7.78
N LEU A 110 -4.76 5.58 6.96
CA LEU A 110 -4.64 5.95 5.55
C LEU A 110 -4.67 7.48 5.41
N SER A 111 -3.64 8.16 5.94
CA SER A 111 -3.53 9.63 5.96
C SER A 111 -3.44 10.20 4.55
N GLU A 112 -3.85 11.47 4.37
CA GLU A 112 -3.78 12.18 3.09
C GLU A 112 -2.35 12.27 2.54
N ARG A 113 -1.38 12.45 3.43
CA ARG A 113 0.06 12.50 3.11
C ARG A 113 0.84 11.67 4.12
N SER A 114 1.79 10.91 3.63
CA SER A 114 2.72 10.13 4.47
C SER A 114 3.95 9.76 3.67
N THR A 115 4.96 9.22 4.34
CA THR A 115 6.10 8.59 3.70
C THR A 115 6.09 7.10 4.01
N ALA A 116 6.20 6.26 3.00
CA ALA A 116 6.46 4.83 3.16
C ALA A 116 7.97 4.59 3.09
N VAL A 117 8.56 4.14 4.17
CA VAL A 117 9.98 3.75 4.23
C VAL A 117 10.04 2.23 4.06
N TRP A 118 10.45 1.81 2.89
CA TRP A 118 10.61 0.41 2.50
C TRP A 118 11.97 -0.09 2.97
N LEU A 119 11.97 -1.07 3.88
CA LEU A 119 13.17 -1.56 4.54
C LEU A 119 13.48 -2.99 4.09
N THR A 120 14.77 -3.25 3.81
CA THR A 120 15.30 -4.58 3.53
C THR A 120 16.40 -4.89 4.52
N ARG A 121 16.27 -5.99 5.26
CA ARG A 121 17.30 -6.45 6.19
C ARG A 121 18.36 -7.32 5.50
N PRO A 122 19.58 -7.36 6.02
CA PRO A 122 20.58 -8.35 5.61
C PRO A 122 20.11 -9.78 5.97
N ARG A 123 20.51 -10.75 5.16
CA ARG A 123 20.25 -12.16 5.45
C ARG A 123 20.86 -12.58 6.79
N GLY A 124 20.13 -13.40 7.55
CA GLY A 124 20.61 -13.94 8.83
C GLY A 124 20.50 -13.00 10.02
N ILE A 125 20.08 -11.75 9.82
CA ILE A 125 19.90 -10.80 10.93
C ILE A 125 18.50 -10.98 11.54
N GLU A 126 18.46 -11.11 12.87
CA GLU A 126 17.19 -11.07 13.63
C GLU A 126 16.60 -9.66 13.55
N TRP A 127 15.36 -9.56 13.09
CA TRP A 127 14.73 -8.26 12.83
C TRP A 127 14.01 -7.65 14.05
N ARG A 128 13.50 -8.49 14.96
CA ARG A 128 12.67 -8.03 16.09
C ARG A 128 13.39 -7.04 17.00
N PRO A 129 14.62 -7.33 17.53
CA PRO A 129 15.31 -6.37 18.39
C PRO A 129 15.61 -5.05 17.70
N VAL A 130 15.97 -5.10 16.41
CA VAL A 130 16.32 -3.92 15.62
C VAL A 130 15.09 -3.02 15.42
N LEU A 131 13.96 -3.61 15.06
CA LEU A 131 12.74 -2.86 14.82
C LEU A 131 12.05 -2.43 16.12
N GLU A 132 12.21 -3.15 17.22
CA GLU A 132 11.74 -2.69 18.53
C GLU A 132 12.48 -1.45 19.00
N ALA A 133 13.80 -1.37 18.80
CA ALA A 133 14.55 -0.14 19.06
C ALA A 133 14.08 1.03 18.18
N LEU A 134 13.76 0.76 16.91
CA LEU A 134 13.19 1.76 16.02
C LEU A 134 11.80 2.24 16.49
N ARG A 135 10.95 1.32 16.95
CA ARG A 135 9.63 1.63 17.50
C ARG A 135 9.70 2.57 18.70
N GLN A 136 10.66 2.34 19.61
CA GLN A 136 10.85 3.19 20.78
C GLN A 136 11.24 4.63 20.41
N GLN A 137 11.98 4.80 19.31
CA GLN A 137 12.37 6.12 18.79
C GLN A 137 11.23 6.81 18.00
N LEU A 138 10.36 6.02 17.39
CA LEU A 138 9.32 6.49 16.47
C LEU A 138 7.94 5.90 16.83
N PRO A 139 7.39 6.20 18.04
CA PRO A 139 6.18 5.54 18.53
C PRO A 139 4.92 5.85 17.72
N GLN A 140 4.90 6.96 16.95
CA GLN A 140 3.77 7.39 16.12
C GLN A 140 3.76 6.75 14.72
N THR A 141 4.59 5.74 14.49
CA THR A 141 4.71 5.10 13.18
C THR A 141 3.95 3.79 13.12
N THR A 142 3.65 3.33 11.91
CA THR A 142 3.02 2.04 11.67
C THR A 142 3.96 1.16 10.88
N LEU A 143 4.25 -0.05 11.38
CA LEU A 143 5.08 -1.02 10.69
C LEU A 143 4.26 -2.18 10.15
N TRP A 144 4.51 -2.47 8.90
CA TRP A 144 3.99 -3.62 8.18
C TRP A 144 5.11 -4.56 7.78
N ARG A 145 4.86 -5.86 7.80
CA ARG A 145 5.78 -6.87 7.33
C ARG A 145 5.14 -7.73 6.26
N ARG A 146 5.84 -7.87 5.12
CA ARG A 146 5.39 -8.73 4.04
C ARG A 146 5.14 -10.16 4.54
N GLN A 147 3.98 -10.71 4.19
CA GLN A 147 3.65 -12.10 4.48
C GLN A 147 4.30 -13.01 3.44
N MET A 148 5.08 -13.98 3.90
CA MET A 148 5.83 -14.91 3.04
C MET A 148 6.66 -14.15 2.00
N VAL A 149 6.62 -14.55 0.74
CA VAL A 149 7.21 -13.84 -0.40
C VAL A 149 6.12 -13.36 -1.37
N LEU A 150 4.98 -12.95 -0.82
CA LEU A 150 3.85 -12.45 -1.59
C LEU A 150 4.04 -10.97 -1.89
N GLY A 151 4.52 -10.69 -3.09
CA GLY A 151 4.69 -9.35 -3.65
C GLY A 151 6.14 -8.95 -3.91
N PRO A 152 6.36 -8.00 -4.83
CA PRO A 152 7.69 -7.55 -5.25
C PRO A 152 8.34 -6.58 -4.26
N GLY A 153 7.55 -5.92 -3.39
CA GLY A 153 8.05 -4.95 -2.43
C GLY A 153 9.00 -5.57 -1.39
N THR A 154 9.66 -4.74 -0.60
CA THR A 154 10.61 -5.18 0.43
C THR A 154 9.95 -5.90 1.60
N GLU A 155 10.73 -6.47 2.53
CA GLU A 155 10.19 -7.23 3.66
C GLU A 155 9.35 -6.35 4.61
N PHE A 156 9.73 -5.08 4.79
CA PHE A 156 9.04 -4.18 5.70
C PHE A 156 8.65 -2.86 5.03
N ALA A 157 7.51 -2.33 5.45
CA ALA A 157 7.03 -0.99 5.13
C ALA A 157 6.75 -0.25 6.44
N LEU A 158 7.53 0.81 6.73
CA LEU A 158 7.31 1.70 7.85
C LEU A 158 6.59 2.96 7.34
N ILE A 159 5.39 3.20 7.81
CA ILE A 159 4.62 4.38 7.45
C ILE A 159 4.86 5.45 8.50
N VAL A 160 5.31 6.60 8.03
CA VAL A 160 5.68 7.73 8.87
C VAL A 160 4.99 9.02 8.41
N PRO A 161 4.84 10.03 9.29
CA PRO A 161 4.38 11.35 8.89
C PRO A 161 5.24 11.95 7.77
N PRO A 162 4.66 12.81 6.92
CA PRO A 162 5.42 13.46 5.84
C PRO A 162 6.57 14.29 6.40
N GLY A 163 7.72 14.26 5.72
CA GLY A 163 8.91 15.01 6.10
C GLY A 163 9.73 14.40 7.25
N LEU A 164 9.25 13.32 7.88
CA LEU A 164 10.05 12.62 8.89
C LEU A 164 11.12 11.76 8.19
N ASN A 165 12.38 12.14 8.39
CA ASN A 165 13.50 11.37 7.85
C ASN A 165 13.84 10.21 8.81
N VAL A 166 13.79 9.00 8.30
CA VAL A 166 14.12 7.78 9.05
C VAL A 166 15.38 7.18 8.48
N ALA A 167 16.43 7.17 9.29
CA ALA A 167 17.66 6.47 8.94
C ALA A 167 17.43 4.94 8.97
N ALA A 168 17.93 4.25 7.96
CA ALA A 168 17.92 2.79 7.98
C ALA A 168 18.74 2.27 9.17
N PRO A 169 18.31 1.19 9.83
CA PRO A 169 19.15 0.54 10.83
C PRO A 169 20.51 0.12 10.26
N PRO A 170 21.56 0.01 11.07
CA PRO A 170 22.88 -0.37 10.59
C PRO A 170 22.87 -1.64 9.74
N GLY A 171 23.43 -1.55 8.54
CA GLY A 171 23.50 -2.64 7.57
C GLY A 171 22.20 -2.94 6.80
N TRP A 172 21.08 -2.28 7.12
CA TRP A 172 19.84 -2.38 6.34
C TRP A 172 19.85 -1.38 5.19
N SER A 173 19.11 -1.68 4.14
CA SER A 173 18.80 -0.70 3.09
C SER A 173 17.37 -0.15 3.27
N SER A 174 17.19 1.10 2.86
CA SER A 174 15.89 1.77 2.87
C SER A 174 15.64 2.51 1.57
N LEU A 175 14.36 2.61 1.23
CA LEU A 175 13.84 3.46 0.16
C LEU A 175 12.65 4.23 0.74
N ALA A 176 12.76 5.55 0.85
CA ALA A 176 11.68 6.41 1.31
C ALA A 176 10.88 6.91 0.10
N ILE A 177 9.58 6.69 0.11
CA ILE A 177 8.66 7.12 -0.94
C ILE A 177 7.58 7.99 -0.31
N GLU A 178 7.55 9.26 -0.70
CA GLU A 178 6.43 10.13 -0.39
C GLU A 178 5.19 9.67 -1.13
N ARG A 179 4.07 9.69 -0.43
CA ARG A 179 2.78 9.30 -1.00
C ARG A 179 1.71 10.31 -0.64
N VAL A 180 0.89 10.62 -1.63
CA VAL A 180 -0.23 11.57 -1.52
C VAL A 180 -1.50 10.85 -1.94
N ARG A 181 -2.50 10.84 -1.06
CA ARG A 181 -3.78 10.19 -1.36
C ARG A 181 -4.45 10.89 -2.56
N VAL A 182 -5.01 10.11 -3.46
CA VAL A 182 -5.53 10.60 -4.75
C VAL A 182 -6.68 11.60 -4.55
N ASP A 183 -7.49 11.46 -3.49
CA ASP A 183 -8.58 12.37 -3.15
C ASP A 183 -8.14 13.59 -2.31
N ALA A 184 -6.87 13.66 -1.89
CA ALA A 184 -6.31 14.84 -1.24
C ALA A 184 -6.00 15.92 -2.29
N ARG A 185 -6.62 17.08 -2.16
CA ARG A 185 -6.41 18.27 -3.01
C ARG A 185 -5.43 19.25 -2.37
#